data_44b0df29c2e3c04a87bfef4d54012a1d
#
_entry.id   44b0df29c2e3c04a87bfef4d54012a1d
#
_cell.length_a   1.000
_cell.length_b   1.000
_cell.length_c   1.000
_cell.angle_alpha   90.00
_cell.angle_beta   90.00
_cell.angle_gamma   90.00
#
_symmetry.space_group_name_H-M   'P 1'
#
loop_
_entity.id
_entity.type
_entity.pdbx_description
1 polymer ?
#
loop_
_entity_poly.entity_id
_entity_poly.type
_entity_poly.pdbx_seq_one_letter_code
_entity_poly.pdbx_strand_id
1 'polypeptide(L)'
;MVKVLFAHGFEGTPNGSKPTYMADEFGWEVISPMMSELGWTIEQETEVLLRVLDEDGPFDLIAGSSMGGLAAANASALRPDENFALLLIAPAFGLADLWRKGAGEDGLAEWKEHGEAPYFHHGFEENIMLGWDFMESAELMSWPELAHPTVILHGTEDDVVPIENSRKVAAGSELVELVEIEDGHRMLKSLDHLASAVEKLGLS
;
A
#
# COMPACT_ATOMS: atom_id res chain seq x y z
N MET A 1 -2.14 20.97 12.09
CA MET A 1 -2.63 20.48 10.77
C MET A 1 -1.94 19.15 10.56
N VAL A 2 -2.70 18.09 10.33
CA VAL A 2 -2.12 16.75 10.11
C VAL A 2 -1.41 16.71 8.76
N LYS A 3 -0.20 16.20 8.74
CA LYS A 3 0.62 16.03 7.53
C LYS A 3 0.70 14.55 7.18
N VAL A 4 0.28 14.22 5.97
CA VAL A 4 0.11 12.85 5.48
C VAL A 4 1.03 12.57 4.31
N LEU A 5 1.75 11.45 4.35
CA LEU A 5 2.38 10.84 3.20
C LEU A 5 1.46 9.74 2.67
N PHE A 6 0.96 9.88 1.44
CA PHE A 6 0.03 8.92 0.84
C PHE A 6 0.66 8.12 -0.29
N ALA A 7 0.70 6.80 -0.15
CA ALA A 7 1.17 5.85 -1.15
C ALA A 7 0.00 5.27 -1.95
N HIS A 8 -0.11 5.62 -3.23
CA HIS A 8 -1.14 5.04 -4.10
C HIS A 8 -0.81 3.60 -4.50
N GLY A 9 -1.83 2.81 -4.88
CA GLY A 9 -1.64 1.44 -5.34
C GLY A 9 -0.99 1.38 -6.72
N PHE A 10 -0.64 0.16 -7.14
CA PHE A 10 0.08 -0.13 -8.38
C PHE A 10 -0.52 0.58 -9.62
N GLU A 11 -1.83 0.51 -9.79
CA GLU A 11 -2.53 1.19 -10.90
C GLU A 11 -3.08 2.58 -10.54
N GLY A 12 -2.64 3.13 -9.41
CA GLY A 12 -3.08 4.43 -8.92
C GLY A 12 -2.25 5.59 -9.43
N THR A 13 -2.64 6.79 -9.02
CA THR A 13 -1.93 8.04 -9.28
C THR A 13 -1.90 8.92 -8.03
N PRO A 14 -0.99 9.90 -7.94
CA PRO A 14 -0.93 10.85 -6.83
C PRO A 14 -2.23 11.58 -6.53
N ASN A 15 -3.04 11.84 -7.57
CA ASN A 15 -4.32 12.55 -7.46
C ASN A 15 -5.53 11.60 -7.37
N GLY A 16 -5.34 10.40 -6.82
CA GLY A 16 -6.41 9.42 -6.63
C GLY A 16 -7.49 9.89 -5.64
N SER A 17 -8.63 9.18 -5.60
CA SER A 17 -9.79 9.55 -4.77
C SER A 17 -9.47 9.66 -3.27
N LYS A 18 -8.62 8.79 -2.75
CA LYS A 18 -8.32 8.72 -1.31
C LYS A 18 -7.46 9.90 -0.81
N PRO A 19 -6.30 10.22 -1.43
CA PRO A 19 -5.53 11.40 -1.00
C PRO A 19 -6.32 12.70 -1.22
N THR A 20 -7.09 12.81 -2.30
CA THR A 20 -7.96 13.95 -2.55
C THR A 20 -9.03 14.08 -1.46
N TYR A 21 -9.69 12.97 -1.08
CA TYR A 21 -10.68 12.97 0.00
C TYR A 21 -10.07 13.42 1.33
N MET A 22 -8.88 12.95 1.69
CA MET A 22 -8.20 13.36 2.92
C MET A 22 -7.87 14.86 2.91
N ALA A 23 -7.44 15.40 1.78
CA ALA A 23 -7.14 16.83 1.64
C ALA A 23 -8.41 17.69 1.72
N ASP A 24 -9.48 17.31 1.01
CA ASP A 24 -10.71 18.10 0.86
C ASP A 24 -11.59 17.99 2.10
N GLU A 25 -11.82 16.78 2.63
CA GLU A 25 -12.77 16.57 3.74
C GLU A 25 -12.14 16.80 5.11
N PHE A 26 -10.86 16.48 5.29
CA PHE A 26 -10.18 16.69 6.57
C PHE A 26 -9.34 17.97 6.63
N GLY A 27 -9.12 18.62 5.49
CA GLY A 27 -8.28 19.82 5.40
C GLY A 27 -6.80 19.54 5.72
N TRP A 28 -6.33 18.32 5.46
CA TRP A 28 -4.97 17.87 5.76
C TRP A 28 -3.97 18.23 4.67
N GLU A 29 -2.72 18.41 5.06
CA GLU A 29 -1.59 18.49 4.13
C GLU A 29 -1.24 17.08 3.64
N VAL A 30 -1.57 16.74 2.37
CA VAL A 30 -1.33 15.42 1.82
C VAL A 30 -0.27 15.51 0.74
N ILE A 31 0.86 14.81 0.95
CA ILE A 31 1.92 14.60 -0.04
C ILE A 31 1.75 13.19 -0.59
N SER A 32 1.55 13.08 -1.90
CA SER A 32 1.40 11.80 -2.59
C SER A 32 2.39 11.74 -3.75
N PRO A 33 3.54 11.06 -3.59
CA PRO A 33 4.51 10.92 -4.67
C PRO A 33 4.02 9.97 -5.76
N MET A 34 4.66 10.01 -6.94
CA MET A 34 4.50 8.98 -7.95
C MET A 34 5.24 7.72 -7.49
N MET A 35 4.50 6.68 -7.08
CA MET A 35 5.10 5.48 -6.49
C MET A 35 6.03 4.74 -7.46
N SER A 36 5.75 4.78 -8.77
CA SER A 36 6.58 4.16 -9.80
C SER A 36 7.77 5.00 -10.27
N GLU A 37 8.10 6.10 -9.58
CA GLU A 37 9.18 7.01 -9.98
C GLU A 37 10.55 6.33 -10.09
N LEU A 38 10.85 5.39 -9.19
CA LEU A 38 12.10 4.63 -9.21
C LEU A 38 11.98 3.26 -9.90
N GLY A 39 10.77 2.86 -10.25
CA GLY A 39 10.45 1.58 -10.88
C GLY A 39 9.21 0.94 -10.27
N TRP A 40 9.01 -0.36 -10.52
CA TRP A 40 7.76 -1.05 -10.22
C TRP A 40 7.85 -2.05 -9.05
N THR A 41 9.06 -2.29 -8.51
CA THR A 41 9.23 -3.26 -7.41
C THR A 41 8.75 -2.68 -6.09
N ILE A 42 8.32 -3.55 -5.17
CA ILE A 42 7.93 -3.10 -3.83
C ILE A 42 9.08 -2.45 -3.06
N GLU A 43 10.32 -2.88 -3.34
CA GLU A 43 11.53 -2.24 -2.80
C GLU A 43 11.66 -0.80 -3.30
N GLN A 44 11.51 -0.57 -4.61
CA GLN A 44 11.58 0.76 -5.22
C GLN A 44 10.45 1.68 -4.74
N GLU A 45 9.21 1.19 -4.63
CA GLU A 45 8.11 1.97 -4.06
C GLU A 45 8.35 2.32 -2.59
N THR A 46 8.91 1.39 -1.81
CA THR A 46 9.31 1.66 -0.42
C THR A 46 10.39 2.74 -0.36
N GLU A 47 11.39 2.69 -1.25
CA GLU A 47 12.46 3.69 -1.32
C GLU A 47 11.91 5.09 -1.68
N VAL A 48 10.90 5.20 -2.54
CA VAL A 48 10.20 6.48 -2.79
C VAL A 48 9.66 7.06 -1.49
N LEU A 49 9.00 6.25 -0.66
CA LEU A 49 8.47 6.73 0.62
C LEU A 49 9.57 7.12 1.60
N LEU A 50 10.64 6.32 1.71
CA LEU A 50 11.76 6.62 2.61
C LEU A 50 12.43 7.94 2.23
N ARG A 51 12.61 8.20 0.94
CA ARG A 51 13.16 9.47 0.46
C ARG A 51 12.26 10.66 0.84
N VAL A 52 10.94 10.55 0.63
CA VAL A 52 10.00 11.63 0.98
C VAL A 52 9.94 11.83 2.50
N LEU A 53 10.05 10.77 3.31
CA LEU A 53 10.18 10.87 4.75
C LEU A 53 11.40 11.68 5.16
N ASP A 54 12.55 11.43 4.53
CA ASP A 54 13.81 12.09 4.83
C ASP A 54 13.83 13.57 4.34
N GLU A 55 13.20 13.86 3.19
CA GLU A 55 13.22 15.19 2.57
C GLU A 55 12.14 16.14 3.09
N ASP A 56 10.92 15.62 3.29
CA ASP A 56 9.73 16.42 3.61
C ASP A 56 9.17 16.15 5.01
N GLY A 57 9.75 15.22 5.77
CA GLY A 57 9.30 14.91 7.15
C GLY A 57 9.41 16.10 8.12
N PRO A 58 8.86 16.00 9.34
CA PRO A 58 8.10 14.85 9.84
C PRO A 58 6.68 14.75 9.31
N PHE A 59 6.14 13.53 9.28
CA PHE A 59 4.74 13.23 8.98
C PHE A 59 4.03 12.72 10.23
N ASP A 60 2.73 13.02 10.35
CA ASP A 60 1.87 12.49 11.41
C ASP A 60 1.29 11.11 11.04
N LEU A 61 1.08 10.90 9.73
CA LEU A 61 0.46 9.70 9.18
C LEU A 61 1.14 9.29 7.87
N ILE A 62 1.42 7.99 7.74
CA ILE A 62 1.65 7.38 6.44
C ILE A 62 0.41 6.56 6.09
N ALA A 63 -0.23 6.91 5.00
CA ALA A 63 -1.38 6.18 4.48
C ALA A 63 -1.05 5.51 3.15
N GLY A 64 -1.62 4.34 2.88
CA GLY A 64 -1.38 3.68 1.60
C GLY A 64 -2.47 2.71 1.21
N SER A 65 -2.64 2.53 -0.10
CA SER A 65 -3.67 1.64 -0.65
C SER A 65 -3.04 0.53 -1.50
N SER A 66 -3.48 -0.72 -1.30
CA SER A 66 -3.01 -1.88 -2.08
C SER A 66 -1.49 -2.03 -1.99
N MET A 67 -0.75 -2.03 -3.11
CA MET A 67 0.71 -2.10 -3.12
C MET A 67 1.36 -0.91 -2.39
N GLY A 68 0.81 0.31 -2.52
CA GLY A 68 1.25 1.46 -1.71
C GLY A 68 1.02 1.25 -0.21
N GLY A 69 -0.02 0.51 0.20
CA GLY A 69 -0.22 0.08 1.58
C GLY A 69 0.87 -0.88 2.06
N LEU A 70 1.32 -1.78 1.21
CA LEU A 70 2.45 -2.67 1.50
C LEU A 70 3.77 -1.89 1.57
N ALA A 71 3.98 -0.90 0.67
CA ALA A 71 5.14 -0.02 0.72
C ALA A 71 5.19 0.80 2.02
N ALA A 72 4.04 1.35 2.47
CA ALA A 72 3.92 2.05 3.75
C ALA A 72 4.24 1.15 4.96
N ALA A 73 3.79 -0.10 4.91
CA ALA A 73 4.10 -1.11 5.93
C ALA A 73 5.61 -1.43 5.98
N ASN A 74 6.26 -1.58 4.82
CA ASN A 74 7.71 -1.78 4.73
C ASN A 74 8.49 -0.54 5.21
N ALA A 75 8.05 0.67 4.87
CA ALA A 75 8.66 1.90 5.37
C ALA A 75 8.58 1.98 6.91
N SER A 76 7.45 1.59 7.51
CA SER A 76 7.30 1.47 8.97
C SER A 76 8.33 0.52 9.58
N ALA A 77 8.50 -0.67 9.00
CA ALA A 77 9.48 -1.65 9.48
C ALA A 77 10.93 -1.15 9.40
N LEU A 78 11.24 -0.32 8.39
CA LEU A 78 12.58 0.23 8.16
C LEU A 78 12.88 1.52 8.94
N ARG A 79 11.85 2.16 9.52
CA ARG A 79 11.96 3.41 10.32
C ARG A 79 11.29 3.27 11.69
N PRO A 80 11.62 2.24 12.49
CA PRO A 80 10.90 1.93 13.73
C PRO A 80 11.00 3.01 14.81
N ASP A 81 12.01 3.88 14.72
CA ASP A 81 12.27 4.94 15.71
C ASP A 81 11.59 6.29 15.34
N GLU A 82 10.95 6.39 14.18
CA GLU A 82 10.21 7.58 13.78
C GLU A 82 8.83 7.60 14.43
N ASN A 83 8.21 8.79 14.48
CA ASN A 83 6.94 8.97 15.16
C ASN A 83 5.84 9.35 14.17
N PHE A 84 5.16 8.34 13.63
CA PHE A 84 3.97 8.47 12.79
C PHE A 84 3.02 7.31 13.06
N ALA A 85 1.79 7.43 12.58
CA ALA A 85 0.82 6.32 12.55
C ALA A 85 0.68 5.77 11.12
N LEU A 86 0.05 4.59 10.98
CA LEU A 86 -0.26 3.99 9.68
C LEU A 86 -1.75 3.84 9.46
N LEU A 87 -2.20 4.19 8.24
CA LEU A 87 -3.51 3.84 7.73
C LEU A 87 -3.36 3.04 6.44
N LEU A 88 -3.62 1.74 6.51
CA LEU A 88 -3.46 0.83 5.39
C LEU A 88 -4.82 0.44 4.82
N ILE A 89 -5.03 0.66 3.53
CA ILE A 89 -6.32 0.45 2.85
C ILE A 89 -6.15 -0.72 1.87
N ALA A 90 -6.77 -1.86 2.18
CA ALA A 90 -6.65 -3.10 1.42
C ALA A 90 -5.18 -3.42 1.03
N PRO A 91 -4.23 -3.41 2.02
CA PRO A 91 -2.80 -3.52 1.74
C PRO A 91 -2.47 -4.86 1.07
N ALA A 92 -1.58 -4.84 0.08
CA ALA A 92 -1.21 -6.01 -0.72
C ALA A 92 -0.26 -6.98 0.02
N PHE A 93 -0.57 -7.31 1.29
CA PHE A 93 0.17 -8.34 2.02
C PHE A 93 0.14 -9.67 1.28
N GLY A 94 1.26 -10.35 1.22
CA GLY A 94 1.39 -11.58 0.42
C GLY A 94 1.52 -11.32 -1.08
N LEU A 95 2.06 -10.16 -1.49
CA LEU A 95 2.19 -9.72 -2.88
C LEU A 95 2.76 -10.81 -3.81
N ALA A 96 3.80 -11.51 -3.39
CA ALA A 96 4.40 -12.59 -4.18
C ALA A 96 3.38 -13.71 -4.49
N ASP A 97 2.56 -14.11 -3.52
CA ASP A 97 1.57 -15.16 -3.71
C ASP A 97 0.40 -14.71 -4.59
N LEU A 98 0.03 -13.42 -4.50
CA LEU A 98 -0.99 -12.84 -5.38
C LEU A 98 -0.56 -12.91 -6.85
N TRP A 99 0.67 -12.50 -7.13
CA TRP A 99 1.23 -12.54 -8.48
C TRP A 99 1.47 -13.97 -8.98
N ARG A 100 1.95 -14.89 -8.12
CA ARG A 100 2.05 -16.32 -8.46
C ARG A 100 0.71 -16.90 -8.89
N LYS A 101 -0.34 -16.59 -8.13
CA LYS A 101 -1.70 -17.05 -8.45
C LYS A 101 -2.22 -16.46 -9.76
N GLY A 102 -1.94 -15.18 -10.02
CA GLY A 102 -2.37 -14.49 -11.23
C GLY A 102 -1.67 -14.97 -12.49
N ALA A 103 -0.36 -15.12 -12.45
CA ALA A 103 0.46 -15.54 -13.61
C ALA A 103 0.37 -17.06 -13.87
N GLY A 104 0.15 -17.88 -12.84
CA GLY A 104 0.21 -19.33 -12.93
C GLY A 104 1.64 -19.87 -13.11
N GLU A 105 1.80 -21.19 -13.02
CA GLU A 105 3.14 -21.81 -13.08
C GLU A 105 3.87 -21.56 -14.40
N ASP A 106 3.17 -21.73 -15.53
CA ASP A 106 3.74 -21.53 -16.86
C ASP A 106 4.11 -20.07 -17.11
N GLY A 107 3.24 -19.11 -16.75
CA GLY A 107 3.51 -17.68 -16.89
C GLY A 107 4.67 -17.19 -16.04
N LEU A 108 4.80 -17.72 -14.82
CA LEU A 108 5.96 -17.42 -13.96
C LEU A 108 7.26 -17.97 -14.52
N ALA A 109 7.23 -19.20 -15.06
CA ALA A 109 8.41 -19.82 -15.66
C ALA A 109 8.88 -19.02 -16.89
N GLU A 110 7.95 -18.61 -17.75
CA GLU A 110 8.21 -17.77 -18.91
C GLU A 110 8.75 -16.40 -18.52
N TRP A 111 8.12 -15.73 -17.55
CA TRP A 111 8.59 -14.44 -17.04
C TRP A 111 10.01 -14.52 -16.48
N LYS A 112 10.28 -15.55 -15.69
CA LYS A 112 11.63 -15.78 -15.12
C LYS A 112 12.67 -16.07 -16.19
N GLU A 113 12.34 -16.88 -17.21
CA GLU A 113 13.24 -17.21 -18.31
C GLU A 113 13.61 -16.00 -19.16
N HIS A 114 12.64 -15.13 -19.47
CA HIS A 114 12.85 -13.92 -20.26
C HIS A 114 13.39 -12.74 -19.45
N GLY A 115 13.30 -12.79 -18.11
CA GLY A 115 13.72 -11.74 -17.21
C GLY A 115 12.75 -10.57 -17.10
N GLU A 116 11.77 -10.48 -18.01
CA GLU A 116 10.73 -9.45 -18.00
C GLU A 116 9.45 -9.96 -18.67
N ALA A 117 8.31 -9.36 -18.31
CA ALA A 117 7.00 -9.66 -18.91
C ALA A 117 6.20 -8.40 -19.15
N PRO A 118 5.41 -8.32 -20.23
CA PRO A 118 4.51 -7.20 -20.47
C PRO A 118 3.31 -7.27 -19.52
N TYR A 119 2.94 -6.12 -18.98
CA TYR A 119 1.74 -5.94 -18.17
C TYR A 119 0.97 -4.72 -18.67
N PHE A 120 -0.34 -4.86 -18.94
CA PHE A 120 -1.18 -3.73 -19.29
C PHE A 120 -1.57 -2.96 -18.03
N HIS A 121 -0.99 -1.76 -17.86
CA HIS A 121 -1.24 -0.90 -16.72
C HIS A 121 -2.47 -0.03 -16.95
N HIS A 122 -3.59 -0.38 -16.31
CA HIS A 122 -4.88 0.29 -16.53
C HIS A 122 -4.88 1.78 -16.15
N GLY A 123 -4.10 2.17 -15.15
CA GLY A 123 -4.00 3.58 -14.74
C GLY A 123 -3.31 4.48 -15.76
N PHE A 124 -2.40 3.94 -16.57
CA PHE A 124 -1.69 4.67 -17.63
C PHE A 124 -2.22 4.34 -19.04
N GLU A 125 -3.11 3.35 -19.13
CA GLU A 125 -3.67 2.84 -20.40
C GLU A 125 -2.59 2.38 -21.40
N GLU A 126 -1.46 1.84 -20.91
CA GLU A 126 -0.33 1.38 -21.71
C GLU A 126 0.28 0.08 -21.19
N ASN A 127 1.06 -0.59 -22.05
CA ASN A 127 1.86 -1.72 -21.62
C ASN A 127 3.16 -1.24 -20.97
N ILE A 128 3.44 -1.72 -19.78
CA ILE A 128 4.72 -1.59 -19.09
C ILE A 128 5.46 -2.93 -19.13
N MET A 129 6.77 -2.91 -18.93
CA MET A 129 7.56 -4.13 -18.77
C MET A 129 7.88 -4.29 -17.29
N LEU A 130 7.50 -5.43 -16.72
CA LEU A 130 7.85 -5.80 -15.35
C LEU A 130 9.04 -6.74 -15.38
N GLY A 131 10.17 -6.33 -14.83
CA GLY A 131 11.34 -7.16 -14.64
C GLY A 131 11.06 -8.30 -13.65
N TRP A 132 11.83 -9.38 -13.73
CA TRP A 132 11.72 -10.49 -12.75
C TRP A 132 12.07 -10.04 -11.32
N ASP A 133 12.86 -8.97 -11.15
CA ASP A 133 13.15 -8.31 -9.89
C ASP A 133 11.89 -7.87 -9.12
N PHE A 134 10.77 -7.64 -9.82
CA PHE A 134 9.47 -7.43 -9.18
C PHE A 134 9.10 -8.62 -8.28
N MET A 135 9.21 -9.84 -8.79
CA MET A 135 8.92 -11.05 -8.00
C MET A 135 9.94 -11.29 -6.90
N GLU A 136 11.22 -11.07 -7.17
CA GLU A 136 12.30 -11.22 -6.18
C GLU A 136 12.10 -10.26 -5.00
N SER A 137 11.78 -9.01 -5.30
CA SER A 137 11.45 -7.99 -4.29
C SER A 137 10.17 -8.35 -3.51
N ALA A 138 9.11 -8.81 -4.22
CA ALA A 138 7.87 -9.22 -3.59
C ALA A 138 8.08 -10.41 -2.63
N GLU A 139 8.92 -11.39 -2.97
CA GLU A 139 9.25 -12.53 -2.09
C GLU A 139 9.86 -12.10 -0.76
N LEU A 140 10.71 -11.07 -0.79
CA LEU A 140 11.41 -10.58 0.38
C LEU A 140 10.53 -9.66 1.25
N MET A 141 9.61 -8.90 0.65
CA MET A 141 8.95 -7.76 1.31
C MET A 141 7.43 -7.90 1.42
N SER A 142 6.87 -9.09 1.20
CA SER A 142 5.41 -9.32 1.28
C SER A 142 4.83 -9.28 2.69
N TRP A 143 5.64 -9.45 3.74
CA TRP A 143 5.18 -9.64 5.12
C TRP A 143 6.05 -8.85 6.12
N PRO A 144 6.05 -7.49 6.08
CA PRO A 144 6.82 -6.67 7.02
C PRO A 144 6.24 -6.75 8.43
N GLU A 145 7.10 -6.60 9.44
CA GLU A 145 6.69 -6.38 10.83
C GLU A 145 6.38 -4.90 11.04
N LEU A 146 5.14 -4.58 11.41
CA LEU A 146 4.70 -3.21 11.64
C LEU A 146 5.25 -2.68 12.97
N ALA A 147 5.91 -1.53 12.94
CA ALA A 147 6.53 -0.91 14.11
C ALA A 147 5.71 0.23 14.72
N HIS A 148 4.61 0.65 14.07
CA HIS A 148 3.82 1.82 14.46
C HIS A 148 2.35 1.48 14.70
N PRO A 149 1.61 2.31 15.47
CA PRO A 149 0.17 2.19 15.58
C PRO A 149 -0.48 2.18 14.20
N THR A 150 -1.26 1.15 13.91
CA THR A 150 -1.78 0.89 12.56
C THR A 150 -3.27 0.60 12.60
N VAL A 151 -4.03 1.26 11.74
CA VAL A 151 -5.38 0.84 11.37
C VAL A 151 -5.37 0.31 9.94
N ILE A 152 -5.89 -0.89 9.76
CA ILE A 152 -6.12 -1.48 8.44
C ILE A 152 -7.62 -1.39 8.14
N LEU A 153 -7.98 -0.77 7.01
CA LEU A 153 -9.31 -0.86 6.42
C LEU A 153 -9.28 -1.89 5.30
N HIS A 154 -10.14 -2.91 5.36
CA HIS A 154 -10.15 -3.94 4.31
C HIS A 154 -11.58 -4.36 3.97
N GLY A 155 -11.87 -4.44 2.66
CA GLY A 155 -13.16 -4.86 2.15
C GLY A 155 -13.37 -6.36 2.30
N THR A 156 -14.54 -6.77 2.82
CA THR A 156 -14.89 -8.20 2.95
C THR A 156 -15.19 -8.87 1.60
N GLU A 157 -15.44 -8.07 0.55
CA GLU A 157 -15.68 -8.51 -0.81
C GLU A 157 -14.47 -8.26 -1.73
N ASP A 158 -13.27 -8.10 -1.15
CA ASP A 158 -12.03 -7.89 -1.91
C ASP A 158 -11.65 -9.15 -2.69
N ASP A 159 -11.73 -9.06 -4.02
CA ASP A 159 -11.42 -10.13 -4.97
C ASP A 159 -9.97 -10.08 -5.51
N VAL A 160 -9.22 -9.06 -5.12
CA VAL A 160 -7.81 -8.85 -5.52
C VAL A 160 -6.85 -9.28 -4.41
N VAL A 161 -7.04 -8.75 -3.21
CA VAL A 161 -6.23 -9.09 -2.02
C VAL A 161 -7.12 -9.77 -0.98
N PRO A 162 -6.91 -11.06 -0.67
CA PRO A 162 -7.71 -11.75 0.34
C PRO A 162 -7.61 -11.04 1.70
N ILE A 163 -8.76 -10.74 2.30
CA ILE A 163 -8.85 -10.09 3.62
C ILE A 163 -8.14 -10.91 4.71
N GLU A 164 -8.02 -12.23 4.51
CA GLU A 164 -7.29 -13.14 5.39
C GLU A 164 -5.84 -12.71 5.61
N ASN A 165 -5.22 -12.05 4.62
CA ASN A 165 -3.87 -11.53 4.74
C ASN A 165 -3.81 -10.41 5.80
N SER A 166 -4.78 -9.49 5.80
CA SER A 166 -4.90 -8.45 6.82
C SER A 166 -5.29 -9.00 8.19
N ARG A 167 -6.17 -9.99 8.24
CA ARG A 167 -6.51 -10.72 9.48
C ARG A 167 -5.28 -11.38 10.10
N LYS A 168 -4.43 -11.99 9.28
CA LYS A 168 -3.16 -12.60 9.73
C LYS A 168 -2.21 -11.57 10.34
N VAL A 169 -2.04 -10.41 9.70
CA VAL A 169 -1.19 -9.33 10.20
C VAL A 169 -1.74 -8.77 11.52
N ALA A 170 -3.05 -8.48 11.57
CA ALA A 170 -3.69 -7.95 12.78
C ALA A 170 -3.63 -8.94 13.95
N ALA A 171 -3.79 -10.24 13.71
CA ALA A 171 -3.67 -11.25 14.74
C ALA A 171 -2.24 -11.41 15.29
N GLY A 172 -1.23 -10.96 14.53
CA GLY A 172 0.18 -11.06 14.90
C GLY A 172 0.75 -9.86 15.65
N SER A 173 -0.01 -8.76 15.82
CA SER A 173 0.52 -7.52 16.40
C SER A 173 -0.54 -6.76 17.19
N GLU A 174 -0.21 -6.37 18.44
CA GLU A 174 -1.06 -5.50 19.27
C GLU A 174 -1.11 -4.04 18.77
N LEU A 175 -0.22 -3.65 17.85
CA LEU A 175 -0.19 -2.33 17.24
C LEU A 175 -1.22 -2.18 16.12
N VAL A 176 -1.86 -3.28 15.69
CA VAL A 176 -2.69 -3.31 14.49
C VAL A 176 -4.16 -3.53 14.84
N GLU A 177 -5.00 -2.60 14.44
CA GLU A 177 -6.45 -2.75 14.45
C GLU A 177 -6.97 -2.96 13.02
N LEU A 178 -7.70 -4.06 12.78
CA LEU A 178 -8.37 -4.33 11.51
C LEU A 178 -9.83 -3.89 11.56
N VAL A 179 -10.24 -3.08 10.61
CA VAL A 179 -11.63 -2.69 10.38
C VAL A 179 -12.08 -3.32 9.06
N GLU A 180 -12.98 -4.29 9.18
CA GLU A 180 -13.58 -4.97 8.03
C GLU A 180 -14.82 -4.21 7.55
N ILE A 181 -14.93 -3.98 6.24
CA ILE A 181 -15.97 -3.16 5.64
C ILE A 181 -16.61 -3.93 4.48
N GLU A 182 -17.91 -3.81 4.31
CA GLU A 182 -18.66 -4.42 3.18
C GLU A 182 -18.40 -3.62 1.89
N ASP A 183 -17.22 -3.81 1.29
CA ASP A 183 -16.77 -3.19 0.05
C ASP A 183 -15.75 -4.11 -0.65
N GLY A 184 -15.43 -3.82 -1.92
CA GLY A 184 -14.40 -4.50 -2.70
C GLY A 184 -13.02 -3.83 -2.57
N HIS A 185 -12.05 -4.27 -3.37
CA HIS A 185 -10.65 -3.82 -3.30
C HIS A 185 -10.46 -2.31 -3.37
N ARG A 186 -11.21 -1.63 -4.22
CA ARG A 186 -11.06 -0.18 -4.41
C ARG A 186 -11.57 0.67 -3.26
N MET A 187 -12.39 0.13 -2.37
CA MET A 187 -12.96 0.82 -1.19
C MET A 187 -13.60 2.17 -1.53
N LEU A 188 -14.27 2.27 -2.69
CA LEU A 188 -14.83 3.54 -3.17
C LEU A 188 -16.17 3.93 -2.53
N LYS A 189 -16.91 2.93 -2.04
CA LYS A 189 -18.18 3.17 -1.35
C LYS A 189 -18.00 3.55 0.11
N SER A 190 -16.78 3.45 0.62
CA SER A 190 -16.46 3.46 2.05
C SER A 190 -15.42 4.52 2.43
N LEU A 191 -15.30 5.59 1.62
CA LEU A 191 -14.36 6.69 1.91
C LEU A 191 -14.67 7.39 3.23
N ASP A 192 -15.93 7.44 3.66
CA ASP A 192 -16.37 7.96 4.95
C ASP A 192 -15.80 7.18 6.14
N HIS A 193 -15.48 5.90 5.98
CA HIS A 193 -14.80 5.10 7.00
C HIS A 193 -13.36 5.58 7.30
N LEU A 194 -12.75 6.35 6.39
CA LEU A 194 -11.45 6.96 6.64
C LEU A 194 -11.49 7.88 7.88
N ALA A 195 -12.58 8.61 8.10
CA ALA A 195 -12.75 9.48 9.28
C ALA A 195 -12.65 8.68 10.59
N SER A 196 -13.40 7.57 10.69
CA SER A 196 -13.38 6.73 11.89
C SER A 196 -12.04 6.02 12.09
N ALA A 197 -11.34 5.69 11.01
CA ALA A 197 -10.02 5.06 11.09
C ALA A 197 -8.94 6.03 11.63
N VAL A 198 -8.96 7.28 11.18
CA VAL A 198 -8.01 8.29 11.65
C VAL A 198 -8.28 8.72 13.10
N GLU A 199 -9.56 8.74 13.53
CA GLU A 199 -9.93 8.94 14.94
C GLU A 199 -9.34 7.85 15.86
N LYS A 200 -9.33 6.58 15.42
CA LYS A 200 -8.71 5.46 16.16
C LYS A 200 -7.20 5.63 16.32
N LEU A 201 -6.55 6.32 15.38
CA LEU A 201 -5.14 6.68 15.45
C LEU A 201 -4.87 7.96 16.28
N GLY A 202 -5.93 8.58 16.83
CA GLY A 202 -5.82 9.82 17.61
C GLY A 202 -5.53 11.06 16.76
N LEU A 203 -5.77 10.98 15.46
CA LEU A 203 -5.62 12.08 14.52
C LEU A 203 -6.98 12.69 14.22
N SER A 204 -7.14 13.98 14.52
CA SER A 204 -8.39 14.73 14.34
C SER A 204 -8.12 16.17 13.91
#